data_e5a3c7f078419f015545d3488538cbc1
#
_entry.id   e5a3c7f078419f015545d3488538cbc1
#
_cell.length_a   1.000
_cell.length_b   1.000
_cell.length_c   1.000
_cell.angle_alpha   90.00
_cell.angle_beta   90.00
_cell.angle_gamma   90.00
#
_symmetry.space_group_name_H-M   'P 1'
#
loop_
_entity.id
_entity.type
_entity.pdbx_description
1 polymer ?
#
loop_
_entity_poly.entity_id
_entity_poly.type
_entity_poly.pdbx_seq_one_letter_code
_entity_poly.pdbx_strand_id
1 'polypeptide(L)'
;MNEIDTLKLISKRWEIMSNANISGGMAAILGLSATDVENICNEIDGTVEAVNYNEPKQTVIAGEKEVIEKNLDLFKEKGARRALPLAVSGPFHSSLMKPVAEILKKEFENYTWSDPTTPIIANTTANILTSAEDIKNELYNQTFGPVKWVDTINKLAENGVTKIYEI
;
A
#
# COMPACT_ATOMS: atom_id res chain seq x y z
N MET A 1 -3.01 1.40 -22.44
CA MET A 1 -2.14 2.63 -22.37
C MET A 1 -0.82 2.31 -23.05
N ASN A 2 -0.23 3.25 -23.81
CA ASN A 2 1.10 3.09 -24.40
C ASN A 2 2.20 3.39 -23.35
N GLU A 3 3.45 3.03 -23.67
CA GLU A 3 4.60 3.15 -22.76
C GLU A 3 4.86 4.61 -22.33
N ILE A 4 4.76 5.56 -23.28
CA ILE A 4 5.00 6.98 -23.00
C ILE A 4 3.97 7.53 -22.00
N ASP A 5 2.71 7.21 -22.20
CA ASP A 5 1.64 7.66 -21.30
C ASP A 5 1.73 6.95 -19.93
N THR A 6 2.20 5.71 -19.89
CA THR A 6 2.49 5.02 -18.64
C THR A 6 3.57 5.75 -17.83
N LEU A 7 4.67 6.12 -18.47
CA LEU A 7 5.75 6.89 -17.81
C LEU A 7 5.28 8.28 -17.34
N LYS A 8 4.46 8.97 -18.15
CA LYS A 8 3.86 10.26 -17.74
C LYS A 8 2.97 10.10 -16.53
N LEU A 9 2.10 9.08 -16.49
CA LEU A 9 1.23 8.81 -15.36
C LEU A 9 2.02 8.47 -14.09
N ILE A 10 3.07 7.65 -14.20
CA ILE A 10 3.97 7.35 -13.07
C ILE A 10 4.61 8.63 -12.52
N SER A 11 5.14 9.47 -13.40
CA SER A 11 5.74 10.76 -13.02
C SER A 11 4.71 11.67 -12.35
N LYS A 12 3.49 11.75 -12.92
CA LYS A 12 2.42 12.58 -12.38
C LYS A 12 1.92 12.05 -11.02
N ARG A 13 1.81 10.74 -10.88
CA ARG A 13 1.49 10.12 -9.59
C ARG A 13 2.52 10.51 -8.52
N TRP A 14 3.82 10.41 -8.84
CA TRP A 14 4.89 10.84 -7.95
C TRP A 14 4.76 12.32 -7.56
N GLU A 15 4.53 13.21 -8.53
CA GLU A 15 4.34 14.64 -8.29
C GLU A 15 3.15 14.90 -7.36
N ILE A 16 2.00 14.29 -7.63
CA ILE A 16 0.78 14.43 -6.81
C ILE A 16 1.04 13.95 -5.39
N MET A 17 1.65 12.79 -5.22
CA MET A 17 1.93 12.20 -3.91
C MET A 17 2.96 13.02 -3.11
N SER A 18 4.01 13.52 -3.78
CA SER A 18 5.07 14.31 -3.12
C SER A 18 4.57 15.70 -2.67
N ASN A 19 3.63 16.29 -3.41
CA ASN A 19 3.08 17.61 -3.12
C ASN A 19 1.84 17.57 -2.21
N ALA A 20 1.42 16.40 -1.78
CA ALA A 20 0.16 16.23 -1.04
C ALA A 20 0.14 16.90 0.34
N ASN A 21 1.31 17.23 0.93
CA ASN A 21 1.44 17.85 2.26
C ASN A 21 0.60 17.17 3.35
N ILE A 22 0.42 15.84 3.24
CA ILE A 22 -0.31 15.06 4.25
C ILE A 22 0.66 14.71 5.37
N SER A 23 0.42 15.29 6.53
CA SER A 23 1.17 14.94 7.73
C SER A 23 0.87 13.50 8.14
N GLY A 24 1.90 12.72 8.35
CA GLY A 24 1.78 11.34 8.79
C GLY A 24 3.12 10.62 8.82
N GLY A 25 3.08 9.35 9.17
CA GLY A 25 4.28 8.52 9.27
C GLY A 25 3.98 7.06 9.00
N MET A 26 5.04 6.27 8.97
CA MET A 26 4.99 4.82 8.83
C MET A 26 5.99 4.16 9.78
N ALA A 27 5.72 2.94 10.20
CA ALA A 27 6.65 2.13 10.96
C ALA A 27 6.57 0.66 10.55
N ALA A 28 7.72 -0.03 10.55
CA ALA A 28 7.78 -1.46 10.31
C ALA A 28 7.67 -2.22 11.64
N ILE A 29 6.71 -3.14 11.72
CA ILE A 29 6.47 -4.04 12.86
C ILE A 29 6.94 -5.43 12.48
N LEU A 30 7.93 -5.96 13.21
CA LEU A 30 8.54 -7.24 12.94
C LEU A 30 8.29 -8.22 14.10
N GLY A 31 7.93 -9.44 13.77
CA GLY A 31 7.80 -10.55 14.75
C GLY A 31 6.37 -10.90 15.11
N LEU A 32 5.40 -10.01 14.85
CA LEU A 32 3.97 -10.26 15.03
C LEU A 32 3.31 -10.75 13.74
N SER A 33 2.21 -11.49 13.85
CA SER A 33 1.35 -11.79 12.72
C SER A 33 0.61 -10.53 12.24
N ALA A 34 0.14 -10.53 10.99
CA ALA A 34 -0.64 -9.43 10.45
C ALA A 34 -1.89 -9.15 11.30
N THR A 35 -2.61 -10.19 11.69
CA THR A 35 -3.80 -10.08 12.53
C THR A 35 -3.51 -9.46 13.90
N ASP A 36 -2.37 -9.84 14.53
CA ASP A 36 -1.99 -9.22 15.81
C ASP A 36 -1.68 -7.72 15.62
N VAL A 37 -1.00 -7.35 14.52
CA VAL A 37 -0.72 -5.94 14.21
C VAL A 37 -2.03 -5.16 13.98
N GLU A 38 -2.99 -5.71 13.22
CA GLU A 38 -4.30 -5.10 12.99
C GLU A 38 -5.06 -4.91 14.31
N ASN A 39 -5.07 -5.91 15.18
CA ASN A 39 -5.73 -5.83 16.48
C ASN A 39 -5.12 -4.73 17.35
N ILE A 40 -3.79 -4.61 17.37
CA ILE A 40 -3.11 -3.54 18.11
C ILE A 40 -3.46 -2.17 17.51
N CYS A 41 -3.45 -2.02 16.19
CA CYS A 41 -3.86 -0.77 15.54
C CYS A 41 -5.28 -0.36 15.95
N ASN A 42 -6.22 -1.31 16.05
CA ASN A 42 -7.61 -1.06 16.45
C ASN A 42 -7.78 -0.66 17.93
N GLU A 43 -6.79 -0.95 18.78
CA GLU A 43 -6.80 -0.53 20.19
C GLU A 43 -6.26 0.90 20.39
N ILE A 44 -5.56 1.44 19.39
CA ILE A 44 -4.93 2.77 19.46
C ILE A 44 -5.97 3.86 19.18
N ASP A 45 -6.05 4.86 20.04
CA ASP A 45 -6.83 6.06 19.77
C ASP A 45 -6.11 6.97 18.77
N GLY A 46 -6.73 7.21 17.62
CA GLY A 46 -6.18 7.94 16.48
C GLY A 46 -6.06 7.08 15.22
N THR A 47 -5.53 7.65 14.14
CA THR A 47 -5.42 6.94 12.86
C THR A 47 -4.11 6.20 12.77
N VAL A 48 -4.15 4.88 12.95
CA VAL A 48 -3.04 3.95 12.70
C VAL A 48 -3.58 2.69 12.03
N GLU A 49 -3.07 2.35 10.88
CA GLU A 49 -3.57 1.27 10.03
C GLU A 49 -2.44 0.33 9.60
N ALA A 50 -2.69 -0.98 9.54
CA ALA A 50 -1.80 -1.94 8.90
C ALA A 50 -1.91 -1.79 7.38
N VAL A 51 -0.81 -1.46 6.71
CA VAL A 51 -0.85 -1.05 5.30
C VAL A 51 -0.01 -1.91 4.35
N ASN A 52 1.18 -2.42 4.74
CA ASN A 52 1.95 -3.30 3.87
C ASN A 52 2.19 -4.64 4.57
N TYR A 53 1.68 -5.69 3.99
CA TYR A 53 1.81 -7.07 4.45
C TYR A 53 2.98 -7.73 3.69
N ASN A 54 4.22 -7.41 4.08
CA ASN A 54 5.42 -7.75 3.33
C ASN A 54 5.88 -9.20 3.52
N GLU A 55 5.71 -9.71 4.74
CA GLU A 55 6.03 -11.10 5.12
C GLU A 55 5.03 -11.57 6.18
N PRO A 56 4.91 -12.89 6.44
CA PRO A 56 3.98 -13.42 7.46
C PRO A 56 4.17 -12.81 8.86
N LYS A 57 5.37 -12.27 9.15
CA LYS A 57 5.70 -11.61 10.43
C LYS A 57 6.36 -10.24 10.25
N GLN A 58 6.06 -9.57 9.15
CA GLN A 58 6.50 -8.20 8.88
C GLN A 58 5.38 -7.41 8.24
N THR A 59 4.81 -6.52 9.02
CA THR A 59 3.74 -5.60 8.59
C THR A 59 4.19 -4.16 8.80
N VAL A 60 3.94 -3.29 7.83
CA VAL A 60 4.12 -1.85 7.99
C VAL A 60 2.79 -1.24 8.39
N ILE A 61 2.85 -0.33 9.36
CA ILE A 61 1.73 0.51 9.77
C ILE A 61 1.92 1.93 9.26
N ALA A 62 0.83 2.62 8.97
CA ALA A 62 0.81 4.02 8.56
C ALA A 62 -0.34 4.77 9.25
N GLY A 63 -0.17 6.09 9.42
CA GLY A 63 -1.18 6.92 10.07
C GLY A 63 -0.62 8.25 10.56
N GLU A 64 -1.22 8.80 11.60
CA GLU A 64 -0.76 10.02 12.24
C GLU A 64 0.62 9.80 12.90
N LYS A 65 1.60 10.62 12.50
CA LYS A 65 2.99 10.43 12.91
C LYS A 65 3.17 10.38 14.43
N GLU A 66 2.59 11.34 15.14
CA GLU A 66 2.69 11.44 16.60
C GLU A 66 2.02 10.26 17.31
N VAL A 67 0.91 9.77 16.76
CA VAL A 67 0.20 8.60 17.29
C VAL A 67 1.05 7.34 17.11
N ILE A 68 1.64 7.14 15.93
CA ILE A 68 2.55 6.02 15.68
C ILE A 68 3.75 6.06 16.64
N GLU A 69 4.46 7.20 16.70
CA GLU A 69 5.66 7.35 17.53
C GLU A 69 5.38 7.08 19.02
N LYS A 70 4.24 7.55 19.55
CA LYS A 70 3.81 7.34 20.92
C LYS A 70 3.51 5.87 21.24
N ASN A 71 3.06 5.09 20.27
CA ASN A 71 2.58 3.73 20.46
C ASN A 71 3.56 2.64 19.99
N LEU A 72 4.78 2.95 19.56
CA LEU A 72 5.76 1.94 19.12
C LEU A 72 6.10 0.92 20.22
N ASP A 73 6.16 1.35 21.46
CA ASP A 73 6.47 0.47 22.59
C ASP A 73 5.30 -0.49 22.89
N LEU A 74 4.06 -0.11 22.67
CA LEU A 74 2.90 -1.00 22.78
C LEU A 74 3.04 -2.24 21.88
N PHE A 75 3.52 -2.08 20.63
CA PHE A 75 3.77 -3.21 19.74
C PHE A 75 4.84 -4.15 20.31
N LYS A 76 5.90 -3.61 20.93
CA LYS A 76 6.96 -4.41 21.58
C LYS A 76 6.43 -5.14 22.81
N GLU A 77 5.66 -4.48 23.66
CA GLU A 77 5.02 -5.08 24.84
C GLU A 77 4.10 -6.23 24.46
N LYS A 78 3.42 -6.10 23.30
CA LYS A 78 2.56 -7.14 22.73
C LYS A 78 3.31 -8.23 21.93
N GLY A 79 4.64 -8.20 21.92
CA GLY A 79 5.49 -9.28 21.39
C GLY A 79 6.17 -8.99 20.06
N ALA A 80 6.10 -7.77 19.53
CA ALA A 80 6.91 -7.41 18.37
C ALA A 80 8.40 -7.44 18.73
N ARG A 81 9.18 -8.12 17.88
CA ARG A 81 10.64 -8.15 18.03
C ARG A 81 11.25 -6.77 17.78
N ARG A 82 10.67 -5.99 16.86
CA ARG A 82 11.04 -4.62 16.54
C ARG A 82 9.83 -3.83 16.07
N ALA A 83 9.80 -2.55 16.41
CA ALA A 83 8.91 -1.54 15.88
C ALA A 83 9.78 -0.33 15.49
N LEU A 84 9.95 -0.08 14.18
CA LEU A 84 10.94 0.83 13.64
C LEU A 84 10.25 1.91 12.78
N PRO A 85 10.36 3.19 13.14
CA PRO A 85 9.93 4.28 12.27
C PRO A 85 10.62 4.22 10.91
N LEU A 86 9.90 4.53 9.85
CA LEU A 86 10.44 4.61 8.49
C LEU A 86 10.68 6.08 8.11
N ALA A 87 11.78 6.33 7.40
CA ALA A 87 12.11 7.65 6.88
C ALA A 87 11.33 7.93 5.59
N VAL A 88 10.03 8.18 5.72
CA VAL A 88 9.11 8.46 4.60
C VAL A 88 8.43 9.81 4.78
N SER A 89 7.96 10.40 3.68
CA SER A 89 7.36 11.73 3.64
C SER A 89 5.87 11.78 3.95
N GLY A 90 5.21 10.63 4.13
CA GLY A 90 3.76 10.59 4.36
C GLY A 90 3.22 9.22 4.77
N PRO A 91 1.94 9.14 5.16
CA PRO A 91 1.27 7.93 5.62
C PRO A 91 0.73 7.12 4.44
N PHE A 92 1.64 6.68 3.55
CA PHE A 92 1.27 5.98 2.32
C PHE A 92 0.43 4.73 2.60
N HIS A 93 -0.51 4.45 1.70
CA HIS A 93 -1.44 3.31 1.76
C HIS A 93 -2.45 3.35 2.91
N SER A 94 -2.51 4.43 3.71
CA SER A 94 -3.54 4.62 4.75
C SER A 94 -4.72 5.44 4.24
N SER A 95 -5.82 5.42 4.99
CA SER A 95 -7.02 6.21 4.71
C SER A 95 -6.74 7.72 4.61
N LEU A 96 -5.70 8.21 5.25
CA LEU A 96 -5.26 9.61 5.18
C LEU A 96 -4.86 10.02 3.75
N MET A 97 -4.48 9.07 2.89
CA MET A 97 -4.12 9.33 1.48
C MET A 97 -5.33 9.43 0.55
N LYS A 98 -6.55 9.23 1.03
CA LYS A 98 -7.76 9.29 0.20
C LYS A 98 -7.94 10.60 -0.60
N PRO A 99 -7.66 11.80 -0.03
CA PRO A 99 -7.71 13.05 -0.81
C PRO A 99 -6.74 13.05 -2.00
N VAL A 100 -5.59 12.40 -1.88
CA VAL A 100 -4.59 12.25 -2.95
C VAL A 100 -5.12 11.33 -4.05
N ALA A 101 -5.78 10.24 -3.66
CA ALA A 101 -6.40 9.31 -4.61
C ALA A 101 -7.49 10.00 -5.45
N GLU A 102 -8.26 10.91 -4.87
CA GLU A 102 -9.26 11.68 -5.62
C GLU A 102 -8.64 12.61 -6.69
N ILE A 103 -7.47 13.18 -6.41
CA ILE A 103 -6.72 13.98 -7.39
C ILE A 103 -6.19 13.06 -8.49
N LEU A 104 -5.60 11.93 -8.13
CA LEU A 104 -5.07 10.95 -9.07
C LEU A 104 -6.16 10.35 -9.97
N LYS A 105 -7.35 10.09 -9.41
CA LYS A 105 -8.51 9.60 -10.18
C LYS A 105 -8.89 10.55 -11.31
N LYS A 106 -8.85 11.87 -11.08
CA LYS A 106 -9.09 12.87 -12.11
C LYS A 106 -8.00 12.87 -13.18
N GLU A 107 -6.76 12.63 -12.77
CA GLU A 107 -5.64 12.54 -13.71
C GLU A 107 -5.80 11.35 -14.68
N PHE A 108 -6.41 10.24 -14.25
CA PHE A 108 -6.66 9.07 -15.10
C PHE A 108 -7.50 9.38 -16.34
N GLU A 109 -8.34 10.40 -16.30
CA GLU A 109 -9.17 10.83 -17.42
C GLU A 109 -8.35 11.41 -18.61
N ASN A 110 -7.10 11.80 -18.36
CA ASN A 110 -6.19 12.32 -19.38
C ASN A 110 -5.53 11.23 -20.24
N TYR A 111 -5.80 9.94 -19.95
CA TYR A 111 -5.14 8.82 -20.61
C TYR A 111 -6.12 7.86 -21.26
N THR A 112 -5.69 7.25 -22.36
CA THR A 112 -6.44 6.17 -23.01
C THR A 112 -6.05 4.84 -22.40
N TRP A 113 -7.02 4.15 -21.82
CA TRP A 113 -6.85 2.85 -21.18
C TRP A 113 -7.24 1.71 -22.12
N SER A 114 -6.57 0.58 -21.98
CA SER A 114 -6.87 -0.66 -22.69
C SER A 114 -6.71 -1.83 -21.73
N ASP A 115 -7.41 -2.91 -21.99
CA ASP A 115 -7.26 -4.13 -21.23
C ASP A 115 -5.82 -4.64 -21.29
N PRO A 116 -5.31 -5.26 -20.21
CA PRO A 116 -3.97 -5.78 -20.18
C PRO A 116 -3.85 -7.03 -21.08
N THR A 117 -2.75 -7.15 -21.80
CA THR A 117 -2.42 -8.37 -22.56
C THR A 117 -1.77 -9.44 -21.69
N THR A 118 -1.28 -9.07 -20.52
CA THR A 118 -0.70 -9.95 -19.50
C THR A 118 -1.50 -9.78 -18.21
N PRO A 119 -1.87 -10.86 -17.52
CA PRO A 119 -2.57 -10.78 -16.24
C PRO A 119 -1.79 -9.95 -15.22
N ILE A 120 -2.48 -9.11 -14.46
CA ILE A 120 -1.93 -8.28 -13.39
C ILE A 120 -2.56 -8.74 -12.08
N ILE A 121 -1.77 -8.85 -11.02
CA ILE A 121 -2.30 -9.11 -9.67
C ILE A 121 -2.39 -7.79 -8.92
N ALA A 122 -3.59 -7.49 -8.40
CA ALA A 122 -3.86 -6.30 -7.62
C ALA A 122 -3.14 -6.33 -6.27
N ASN A 123 -2.57 -5.20 -5.85
CA ASN A 123 -1.93 -5.10 -4.52
C ASN A 123 -2.95 -5.11 -3.38
N THR A 124 -4.12 -4.47 -3.58
CA THR A 124 -5.10 -4.29 -2.49
C THR A 124 -5.91 -5.55 -2.20
N THR A 125 -6.12 -6.41 -3.21
CA THR A 125 -6.99 -7.58 -3.10
C THR A 125 -6.30 -8.91 -3.40
N ALA A 126 -5.11 -8.91 -4.00
CA ALA A 126 -4.42 -10.06 -4.58
C ALA A 126 -5.25 -10.79 -5.67
N ASN A 127 -6.25 -10.13 -6.26
CA ASN A 127 -7.02 -10.66 -7.37
C ASN A 127 -6.34 -10.42 -8.71
N ILE A 128 -6.63 -11.29 -9.69
CA ILE A 128 -6.18 -11.09 -11.06
C ILE A 128 -7.08 -10.06 -11.74
N LEU A 129 -6.48 -9.03 -12.32
CA LEU A 129 -7.15 -7.97 -13.07
C LEU A 129 -7.05 -8.25 -14.57
N THR A 130 -8.17 -8.15 -15.28
CA THR A 130 -8.26 -8.44 -16.71
C THR A 130 -8.87 -7.32 -17.54
N SER A 131 -9.34 -6.24 -16.90
CA SER A 131 -9.93 -5.10 -17.58
C SER A 131 -9.22 -3.78 -17.24
N ALA A 132 -9.29 -2.83 -18.16
CA ALA A 132 -8.79 -1.48 -17.96
C ALA A 132 -9.48 -0.77 -16.77
N GLU A 133 -10.76 -1.04 -16.58
CA GLU A 133 -11.53 -0.44 -15.50
C GLU A 133 -11.09 -0.98 -14.13
N ASP A 134 -10.86 -2.29 -14.03
CA ASP A 134 -10.34 -2.89 -12.80
C ASP A 134 -8.96 -2.32 -12.44
N ILE A 135 -8.10 -2.10 -13.46
CA ILE A 135 -6.78 -1.50 -13.25
C ILE A 135 -6.88 -0.06 -12.74
N LYS A 136 -7.78 0.76 -13.33
CA LYS A 136 -8.01 2.13 -12.85
C LYS A 136 -8.51 2.14 -11.40
N ASN A 137 -9.46 1.28 -11.08
CA ASN A 137 -10.00 1.14 -9.74
C ASN A 137 -8.93 0.67 -8.74
N GLU A 138 -8.07 -0.28 -9.15
CA GLU A 138 -6.95 -0.73 -8.32
C GLU A 138 -5.95 0.40 -8.06
N LEU A 139 -5.54 1.15 -9.09
CA LEU A 139 -4.60 2.27 -8.93
C LEU A 139 -5.15 3.37 -8.01
N TYR A 140 -6.45 3.62 -8.08
CA TYR A 140 -7.14 4.51 -7.16
C TYR A 140 -7.09 3.97 -5.73
N ASN A 141 -7.56 2.74 -5.54
CA ASN A 141 -7.63 2.10 -4.21
C ASN A 141 -6.25 1.88 -3.59
N GLN A 142 -5.25 1.51 -4.38
CA GLN A 142 -3.88 1.27 -3.93
C GLN A 142 -3.21 2.51 -3.33
N THR A 143 -3.68 3.70 -3.70
CA THR A 143 -3.13 4.96 -3.17
C THR A 143 -3.37 5.10 -1.65
N PHE A 144 -4.51 4.61 -1.16
CA PHE A 144 -4.92 4.69 0.25
C PHE A 144 -5.30 3.34 0.86
N GLY A 145 -5.11 2.25 0.13
CA GLY A 145 -5.40 0.88 0.54
C GLY A 145 -4.16 0.02 0.71
N PRO A 146 -4.32 -1.16 1.30
CA PRO A 146 -3.21 -2.01 1.70
C PRO A 146 -2.44 -2.60 0.52
N VAL A 147 -1.16 -2.92 0.75
CA VAL A 147 -0.34 -3.74 -0.15
C VAL A 147 -0.25 -5.16 0.42
N LYS A 148 -1.01 -6.09 -0.14
CA LYS A 148 -1.11 -7.49 0.28
C LYS A 148 -0.05 -8.35 -0.42
N TRP A 149 1.22 -8.07 -0.15
CA TRP A 149 2.32 -8.73 -0.84
C TRP A 149 2.38 -10.23 -0.58
N VAL A 150 2.15 -10.67 0.66
CA VAL A 150 2.09 -12.11 1.01
C VAL A 150 1.02 -12.82 0.18
N ASP A 151 -0.18 -12.24 0.07
CA ASP A 151 -1.28 -12.83 -0.71
C ASP A 151 -0.96 -12.81 -2.21
N THR A 152 -0.28 -11.77 -2.70
CA THR A 152 0.19 -11.67 -4.09
C THR A 152 1.16 -12.80 -4.41
N ILE A 153 2.15 -13.07 -3.55
CA ILE A 153 3.11 -14.18 -3.74
C ILE A 153 2.39 -15.53 -3.69
N ASN A 154 1.46 -15.72 -2.75
CA ASN A 154 0.66 -16.95 -2.68
C ASN A 154 -0.17 -17.14 -3.97
N LYS A 155 -0.79 -16.06 -4.47
CA LYS A 155 -1.57 -16.11 -5.72
C LYS A 155 -0.69 -16.46 -6.93
N LEU A 156 0.54 -15.94 -7.02
CA LEU A 156 1.51 -16.32 -8.04
C LEU A 156 1.85 -17.82 -7.97
N ALA A 157 2.12 -18.33 -6.77
CA ALA A 157 2.43 -19.75 -6.56
C ALA A 157 1.25 -20.66 -6.92
N GLU A 158 0.02 -20.31 -6.52
CA GLU A 158 -1.23 -21.02 -6.89
C GLU A 158 -1.42 -21.10 -8.42
N ASN A 159 -0.97 -20.07 -9.15
CA ASN A 159 -1.04 -20.04 -10.61
C ASN A 159 0.20 -20.64 -11.32
N GLY A 160 1.05 -21.38 -10.58
CA GLY A 160 2.17 -22.14 -11.14
C GLY A 160 3.38 -21.28 -11.51
N VAL A 161 3.49 -20.06 -11.02
CA VAL A 161 4.68 -19.21 -11.26
C VAL A 161 5.85 -19.76 -10.44
N THR A 162 6.93 -20.13 -11.12
CA THR A 162 8.13 -20.71 -10.51
C THR A 162 9.34 -19.77 -10.53
N LYS A 163 9.22 -18.63 -11.21
CA LYS A 163 10.31 -17.67 -11.36
C LYS A 163 9.77 -16.25 -11.34
N ILE A 164 10.36 -15.41 -10.50
CA ILE A 164 10.02 -14.00 -10.34
C ILE A 164 11.25 -13.18 -10.71
N TYR A 165 11.05 -12.08 -11.41
CA TYR A 165 12.07 -11.08 -11.68
C TYR A 165 11.61 -9.76 -11.04
N GLU A 166 12.50 -9.16 -10.26
CA GLU A 166 12.38 -7.79 -9.78
C GLU A 166 13.20 -6.88 -10.69
N ILE A 167 12.61 -5.79 -11.16
CA ILE A 167 13.19 -4.81 -12.10
C ILE A 167 13.12 -3.39 -11.54
#